data_ff30d408a2b9fbeb01a0a97a8966287f
#
_entry.id   ff30d408a2b9fbeb01a0a97a8966287f
#
_cell.length_a   1.000
_cell.length_b   1.000
_cell.length_c   1.000
_cell.angle_alpha   90.00
_cell.angle_beta   90.00
_cell.angle_gamma   90.00
#
_symmetry.space_group_name_H-M   'P 1'
#
loop_
_entity.id
_entity.type
_entity.pdbx_description
1 polymer ?
#
loop_
_entity_poly.entity_id
_entity_poly.type
_entity_poly.pdbx_seq_one_letter_code
_entity_poly.pdbx_strand_id
1 'polypeptide(L)'
;AASDVYKRQIYLLSHTDFAVSELAHQTVKEVLLTMRFYCNKRSFPLSMSGRHPNGKGELIPEHYILMALAGSPDRKQDIDTDMANAYLRLTEAPYKCNKREESFRNLFSAKGFSPEQDPEGNKAMGYACVSIQRRNNWSAVARGHSRYLWAAEHYRGANLFGRYLAHGSLQIMTAPQGEEVSSTSGGWQEEGFDWGRIPGTTAIHLPVDQLEANILNVDVFSGYEEMLYSDEAFAGGISQEHRNGAFGMKLHEHDKYNGSHRARKSFHFFDGVIVCLGSDIENTNNEYPTETTIFQLAVKDDAGHNYWKDYQGNGKYWIDHIGTGYYVPVAAKFEKNFPQYSRKQNTGEKTEGDWVSLTVDHGKAPKGGSYEYAILPQTTQTEISSFAKKPSYKVLQKDRNAHIVRDLKSNTTSYVLFETPSADLPKGLLMKAD
;
A
#
# COMPACT_ATOMS: atom_id res chain seq x y z
N ALA A 1 21.65 -3.04 0.60
CA ALA A 1 23.11 -3.33 0.47
C ALA A 1 23.43 -4.28 -0.67
N ALA A 2 23.01 -5.55 -0.65
CA ALA A 2 23.35 -6.49 -1.75
C ALA A 2 22.76 -6.06 -3.11
N SER A 3 21.55 -5.52 -3.13
CA SER A 3 20.92 -5.05 -4.36
C SER A 3 21.67 -3.87 -5.02
N ASP A 4 22.32 -3.03 -4.26
CA ASP A 4 23.06 -1.86 -4.78
C ASP A 4 24.38 -2.28 -5.44
N VAL A 5 25.05 -3.26 -4.84
CA VAL A 5 26.28 -3.86 -5.42
C VAL A 5 25.95 -4.51 -6.77
N TYR A 6 24.83 -5.23 -6.86
CA TYR A 6 24.45 -5.96 -8.08
C TYR A 6 24.22 -5.05 -9.29
N LYS A 7 23.55 -3.92 -9.12
CA LYS A 7 23.34 -2.93 -10.21
C LYS A 7 24.65 -2.32 -10.68
N ARG A 8 25.58 -2.02 -9.76
CA ARG A 8 26.93 -1.54 -10.10
C ARG A 8 27.72 -2.60 -10.88
N GLN A 9 27.63 -3.86 -10.49
CA GLN A 9 28.28 -4.95 -11.20
C GLN A 9 27.74 -5.12 -12.62
N ILE A 10 26.41 -5.08 -12.80
CA ILE A 10 25.80 -5.12 -14.14
C ILE A 10 26.37 -4.01 -15.02
N TYR A 11 26.41 -2.78 -14.54
CA TYR A 11 26.95 -1.65 -15.28
C TYR A 11 28.45 -1.83 -15.59
N LEU A 12 29.27 -2.15 -14.59
CA LEU A 12 30.73 -2.27 -14.76
C LEU A 12 31.12 -3.40 -15.72
N LEU A 13 30.31 -4.44 -15.81
CA LEU A 13 30.60 -5.63 -16.64
C LEU A 13 29.86 -5.62 -17.99
N SER A 14 28.95 -4.68 -18.22
CA SER A 14 28.02 -4.70 -19.36
C SER A 14 28.67 -4.79 -20.74
N HIS A 15 29.87 -4.23 -20.91
CA HIS A 15 30.60 -4.22 -22.18
C HIS A 15 31.84 -5.12 -22.17
N THR A 16 31.84 -6.17 -21.33
CA THR A 16 32.94 -7.10 -21.20
C THR A 16 32.48 -8.55 -21.42
N ASP A 17 33.43 -9.47 -21.54
CA ASP A 17 33.13 -10.91 -21.64
C ASP A 17 32.48 -11.48 -20.35
N PHE A 18 32.54 -10.73 -19.26
CA PHE A 18 31.94 -11.08 -17.96
C PHE A 18 30.55 -10.49 -17.74
N ALA A 19 29.93 -9.90 -18.77
CA ALA A 19 28.59 -9.37 -18.67
C ALA A 19 27.59 -10.46 -18.26
N VAL A 20 26.67 -10.10 -17.36
CA VAL A 20 25.60 -11.00 -16.93
C VAL A 20 24.74 -11.43 -18.12
N SER A 21 24.04 -12.56 -18.00
CA SER A 21 23.11 -13.02 -19.04
C SER A 21 21.99 -12.00 -19.28
N GLU A 22 21.44 -12.01 -20.50
CA GLU A 22 20.29 -11.19 -20.86
C GLU A 22 19.14 -11.34 -19.86
N LEU A 23 18.80 -12.59 -19.49
CA LEU A 23 17.77 -12.88 -18.50
C LEU A 23 18.03 -12.23 -17.13
N ALA A 24 19.27 -12.29 -16.64
CA ALA A 24 19.65 -11.69 -15.35
C ALA A 24 19.55 -10.15 -15.40
N HIS A 25 20.00 -9.55 -16.52
CA HIS A 25 19.89 -8.12 -16.74
C HIS A 25 18.42 -7.68 -16.82
N GLN A 26 17.60 -8.38 -17.62
CA GLN A 26 16.17 -8.12 -17.75
C GLN A 26 15.45 -8.24 -16.40
N THR A 27 15.78 -9.25 -15.60
CA THR A 27 15.17 -9.42 -14.27
C THR A 27 15.44 -8.23 -13.36
N VAL A 28 16.67 -7.69 -13.34
CA VAL A 28 17.00 -6.51 -12.52
C VAL A 28 16.31 -5.26 -13.04
N LYS A 29 16.24 -5.08 -14.35
CA LYS A 29 15.47 -4.00 -15.00
C LYS A 29 13.99 -4.06 -14.57
N GLU A 30 13.36 -5.21 -14.67
CA GLU A 30 11.94 -5.40 -14.28
C GLU A 30 11.68 -5.15 -12.80
N VAL A 31 12.62 -5.54 -11.91
CA VAL A 31 12.53 -5.21 -10.48
C VAL A 31 12.50 -3.71 -10.29
N LEU A 32 13.40 -2.94 -10.90
CA LEU A 32 13.43 -1.47 -10.76
C LEU A 32 12.16 -0.82 -11.35
N LEU A 33 11.69 -1.28 -12.51
CA LEU A 33 10.45 -0.80 -13.11
C LEU A 33 9.21 -1.15 -12.25
N THR A 34 9.23 -2.29 -11.57
CA THR A 34 8.19 -2.67 -10.61
C THR A 34 8.27 -1.80 -9.35
N MET A 35 9.46 -1.55 -8.82
CA MET A 35 9.63 -0.64 -7.68
C MET A 35 9.11 0.77 -8.02
N ARG A 36 9.45 1.30 -9.18
CA ARG A 36 8.92 2.56 -9.71
C ARG A 36 7.38 2.54 -9.83
N PHE A 37 6.77 1.38 -10.09
CA PHE A 37 5.32 1.25 -10.21
C PHE A 37 4.61 1.30 -8.83
N TYR A 38 5.15 0.67 -7.79
CA TYR A 38 4.50 0.72 -6.48
C TYR A 38 4.88 1.95 -5.64
N CYS A 39 5.96 2.65 -5.98
CA CYS A 39 6.27 3.94 -5.38
C CYS A 39 5.47 5.04 -6.06
N ASN A 40 4.90 5.95 -5.29
CA ASN A 40 4.40 7.17 -5.91
C ASN A 40 5.55 8.15 -6.07
N LYS A 41 5.95 8.42 -7.31
CA LYS A 41 7.23 9.03 -7.62
C LYS A 41 8.38 8.19 -7.02
N ARG A 42 9.04 8.66 -5.96
CA ARG A 42 10.15 7.96 -5.28
C ARG A 42 9.77 7.30 -3.97
N SER A 43 8.78 7.80 -3.26
CA SER A 43 8.46 7.35 -1.91
C SER A 43 7.86 5.95 -1.88
N PHE A 44 8.37 5.11 -1.01
CA PHE A 44 7.80 3.78 -0.75
C PHE A 44 6.48 3.89 0.04
N PRO A 45 5.50 3.05 -0.27
CA PRO A 45 4.39 2.82 0.65
C PRO A 45 4.92 2.31 2.00
N LEU A 46 4.29 2.74 3.09
CA LEU A 46 4.73 2.39 4.45
C LEU A 46 4.82 0.88 4.65
N SER A 47 3.81 0.15 4.18
CA SER A 47 3.74 -1.31 4.29
C SER A 47 4.73 -2.06 3.39
N MET A 48 5.39 -1.37 2.44
CA MET A 48 6.39 -1.92 1.53
C MET A 48 7.82 -1.57 1.94
N SER A 49 8.00 -0.89 3.08
CA SER A 49 9.32 -0.41 3.57
C SER A 49 10.10 -1.48 4.36
N GLY A 50 9.64 -2.74 4.36
CA GLY A 50 10.29 -3.84 5.08
C GLY A 50 10.36 -3.56 6.59
N ARG A 51 11.56 -3.68 7.16
CA ARG A 51 11.80 -3.41 8.58
C ARG A 51 11.93 -1.93 8.95
N HIS A 52 11.73 -0.99 8.01
CA HIS A 52 11.86 0.44 8.24
C HIS A 52 10.59 1.22 7.87
N PRO A 53 9.44 0.96 8.54
CA PRO A 53 8.19 1.66 8.24
C PRO A 53 8.17 3.06 8.86
N ASN A 54 9.09 3.92 8.41
CA ASN A 54 9.33 5.28 8.96
C ASN A 54 9.07 6.40 7.94
N GLY A 55 8.46 6.08 6.80
CA GLY A 55 8.12 7.05 5.75
C GLY A 55 9.32 7.64 4.98
N LYS A 56 10.55 7.22 5.28
CA LYS A 56 11.80 7.75 4.69
C LYS A 56 12.34 6.90 3.53
N GLY A 57 11.68 5.77 3.23
CA GLY A 57 12.10 4.90 2.13
C GLY A 57 11.83 5.55 0.78
N GLU A 58 12.87 5.68 -0.06
CA GLU A 58 12.77 6.25 -1.40
C GLU A 58 13.56 5.43 -2.42
N LEU A 59 13.13 5.52 -3.68
CA LEU A 59 13.91 5.05 -4.81
C LEU A 59 15.19 5.88 -4.94
N ILE A 60 16.26 5.20 -5.27
CA ILE A 60 17.58 5.82 -5.47
C ILE A 60 17.77 6.06 -6.98
N PRO A 61 17.76 7.32 -7.47
CA PRO A 61 17.89 7.62 -8.91
C PRO A 61 19.16 7.07 -9.55
N GLU A 62 20.27 6.97 -8.79
CA GLU A 62 21.52 6.39 -9.29
C GLU A 62 21.35 4.95 -9.83
N HIS A 63 20.44 4.15 -9.27
CA HIS A 63 20.19 2.80 -9.77
C HIS A 63 19.65 2.79 -11.20
N TYR A 64 18.83 3.77 -11.54
CA TYR A 64 18.29 3.93 -12.89
C TYR A 64 19.34 4.44 -13.86
N ILE A 65 20.24 5.36 -13.42
CA ILE A 65 21.41 5.79 -14.21
C ILE A 65 22.28 4.57 -14.56
N LEU A 66 22.66 3.77 -13.57
CA LEU A 66 23.54 2.62 -13.77
C LEU A 66 22.96 1.62 -14.76
N MET A 67 21.67 1.32 -14.61
CA MET A 67 20.98 0.39 -15.51
C MET A 67 20.76 0.99 -16.90
N ALA A 68 20.51 2.29 -17.03
CA ALA A 68 20.44 2.96 -18.32
C ALA A 68 21.79 2.87 -19.08
N LEU A 69 22.90 3.15 -18.40
CA LEU A 69 24.26 3.09 -18.97
C LEU A 69 24.76 1.66 -19.23
N ALA A 70 24.17 0.66 -18.60
CA ALA A 70 24.46 -0.74 -18.90
C ALA A 70 23.93 -1.19 -20.28
N GLY A 71 23.11 -0.36 -20.92
CA GLY A 71 22.46 -0.67 -22.18
C GLY A 71 21.21 -1.55 -22.04
N SER A 72 20.58 -1.90 -23.18
CA SER A 72 19.43 -2.80 -23.15
C SER A 72 19.87 -4.25 -22.85
N PRO A 73 19.01 -5.06 -22.18
CA PRO A 73 19.33 -6.46 -21.87
C PRO A 73 19.74 -7.30 -23.10
N ASP A 74 19.14 -7.05 -24.26
CA ASP A 74 19.45 -7.69 -25.55
C ASP A 74 20.69 -7.09 -26.25
N ARG A 75 21.38 -6.13 -25.63
CA ARG A 75 22.61 -5.44 -26.08
C ARG A 75 22.46 -4.70 -27.42
N LYS A 76 21.25 -4.36 -27.84
CA LYS A 76 21.04 -3.59 -29.08
C LYS A 76 21.11 -2.08 -28.90
N GLN A 77 20.97 -1.61 -27.67
CA GLN A 77 21.04 -0.19 -27.34
C GLN A 77 22.14 0.05 -26.30
N ASP A 78 22.99 1.02 -26.56
CA ASP A 78 24.05 1.45 -25.62
C ASP A 78 23.50 2.12 -24.36
N ILE A 79 22.29 2.68 -24.45
CA ILE A 79 21.54 3.24 -23.34
C ILE A 79 20.14 2.64 -23.33
N ASP A 80 19.74 2.04 -22.20
CA ASP A 80 18.39 1.50 -22.04
C ASP A 80 17.37 2.63 -21.95
N THR A 81 16.44 2.67 -22.89
CA THR A 81 15.44 3.74 -23.04
C THR A 81 14.51 3.82 -21.85
N ASP A 82 14.00 2.67 -21.35
CA ASP A 82 13.03 2.68 -20.25
C ASP A 82 13.67 3.18 -18.96
N MET A 83 14.92 2.78 -18.71
CA MET A 83 15.66 3.19 -17.51
C MET A 83 16.06 4.66 -17.57
N ALA A 84 16.46 5.17 -18.75
CA ALA A 84 16.79 6.60 -18.94
C ALA A 84 15.53 7.47 -18.75
N ASN A 85 14.41 7.10 -19.36
CA ASN A 85 13.16 7.84 -19.26
C ASN A 85 12.57 7.80 -17.84
N ALA A 86 12.66 6.64 -17.15
CA ALA A 86 12.27 6.53 -15.75
C ALA A 86 13.13 7.43 -14.85
N TYR A 87 14.46 7.45 -15.06
CA TYR A 87 15.35 8.35 -14.34
C TYR A 87 14.94 9.83 -14.53
N LEU A 88 14.69 10.26 -15.77
CA LEU A 88 14.29 11.63 -16.06
C LEU A 88 13.00 12.01 -15.34
N ARG A 89 11.99 11.13 -15.30
CA ARG A 89 10.75 11.35 -14.54
C ARG A 89 10.98 11.42 -13.03
N LEU A 90 11.78 10.49 -12.48
CA LEU A 90 12.06 10.44 -11.05
C LEU A 90 12.81 11.65 -10.52
N THR A 91 13.52 12.37 -11.42
CA THR A 91 14.32 13.55 -11.09
C THR A 91 13.72 14.86 -11.60
N GLU A 92 12.45 14.88 -11.99
CA GLU A 92 11.74 16.14 -12.28
C GLU A 92 11.61 17.01 -11.03
N ALA A 93 11.47 18.32 -11.26
CA ALA A 93 11.16 19.26 -10.18
C ALA A 93 9.95 18.79 -9.34
N PRO A 94 9.96 18.99 -8.02
CA PRO A 94 10.91 19.79 -7.23
C PRO A 94 12.19 19.05 -6.76
N TYR A 95 12.49 17.85 -7.28
CA TYR A 95 13.69 17.11 -6.91
C TYR A 95 14.96 17.91 -7.22
N LYS A 96 15.86 17.97 -6.25
CA LYS A 96 17.14 18.67 -6.39
C LYS A 96 18.25 17.67 -6.70
N CYS A 97 18.60 17.57 -7.98
CA CYS A 97 19.72 16.77 -8.42
C CYS A 97 21.03 17.27 -7.80
N ASN A 98 21.89 16.34 -7.38
CA ASN A 98 23.29 16.65 -7.14
C ASN A 98 24.03 16.86 -8.49
N LYS A 99 25.29 17.32 -8.44
CA LYS A 99 26.07 17.62 -9.68
C LYS A 99 26.23 16.42 -10.62
N ARG A 100 26.33 15.21 -10.09
CA ARG A 100 26.45 13.99 -10.89
C ARG A 100 25.13 13.64 -11.54
N GLU A 101 24.05 13.66 -10.79
CA GLU A 101 22.70 13.43 -11.30
C GLU A 101 22.36 14.44 -12.39
N GLU A 102 22.65 15.73 -12.18
CA GLU A 102 22.43 16.76 -13.17
C GLU A 102 23.20 16.50 -14.46
N SER A 103 24.44 16.06 -14.38
CA SER A 103 25.24 15.72 -15.56
C SER A 103 24.63 14.59 -16.39
N PHE A 104 24.07 13.55 -15.74
CA PHE A 104 23.37 12.46 -16.45
C PHE A 104 22.02 12.90 -16.98
N ARG A 105 21.30 13.74 -16.27
CA ARG A 105 20.06 14.33 -16.76
C ARG A 105 20.30 15.08 -18.07
N ASN A 106 21.32 15.93 -18.11
CA ASN A 106 21.72 16.67 -19.31
C ASN A 106 22.19 15.74 -20.43
N LEU A 107 22.97 14.69 -20.11
CA LEU A 107 23.41 13.69 -21.07
C LEU A 107 22.23 12.99 -21.75
N PHE A 108 21.28 12.47 -20.96
CA PHE A 108 20.12 11.76 -21.50
C PHE A 108 19.23 12.67 -22.32
N SER A 109 18.96 13.89 -21.85
CA SER A 109 18.22 14.88 -22.61
C SER A 109 18.90 15.26 -23.94
N ALA A 110 20.21 15.45 -23.93
CA ALA A 110 20.97 15.76 -25.15
C ALA A 110 20.97 14.59 -26.17
N LYS A 111 20.81 13.36 -25.71
CA LYS A 111 20.65 12.16 -26.55
C LYS A 111 19.19 11.93 -27.01
N GLY A 112 18.26 12.81 -26.68
CA GLY A 112 16.86 12.74 -27.10
C GLY A 112 15.94 11.91 -26.21
N PHE A 113 16.40 11.47 -25.04
CA PHE A 113 15.51 10.84 -24.06
C PHE A 113 14.65 11.88 -23.37
N SER A 114 13.45 11.49 -22.95
CA SER A 114 12.48 12.33 -22.25
C SER A 114 11.90 11.61 -21.04
N PRO A 115 11.38 12.35 -20.04
CA PRO A 115 10.68 11.73 -18.93
C PRO A 115 9.56 10.81 -19.42
N GLU A 116 9.46 9.63 -18.84
CA GLU A 116 8.31 8.74 -19.10
C GLU A 116 7.00 9.36 -18.57
N GLN A 117 5.88 8.92 -19.10
CA GLN A 117 4.58 9.22 -18.52
C GLN A 117 4.46 8.57 -17.14
N ASP A 118 3.64 9.13 -16.24
CA ASP A 118 3.34 8.48 -14.98
C ASP A 118 2.80 7.06 -15.24
N PRO A 119 3.36 6.03 -14.58
CA PRO A 119 2.88 4.67 -14.80
C PRO A 119 1.44 4.53 -14.33
N GLU A 120 0.60 3.95 -15.18
CA GLU A 120 -0.79 3.68 -14.87
C GLU A 120 -1.09 2.19 -14.94
N GLY A 121 -2.16 1.78 -14.33
CA GLY A 121 -2.64 0.42 -14.42
C GLY A 121 -2.92 -0.24 -13.08
N ASN A 122 -3.18 -1.54 -13.15
CA ASN A 122 -3.26 -2.42 -11.99
C ASN A 122 -2.17 -3.49 -12.08
N LYS A 123 -1.53 -3.79 -10.97
CA LYS A 123 -0.52 -4.85 -10.87
C LYS A 123 -0.71 -5.64 -9.59
N ALA A 124 -0.88 -6.94 -9.72
CA ALA A 124 -0.89 -7.86 -8.59
C ALA A 124 0.46 -8.59 -8.49
N MET A 125 0.97 -8.68 -7.27
CA MET A 125 2.21 -9.40 -6.95
C MET A 125 1.88 -10.44 -5.87
N GLY A 126 1.47 -11.65 -6.28
CA GLY A 126 0.97 -12.71 -5.40
C GLY A 126 1.97 -13.10 -4.31
N TYR A 127 3.21 -13.35 -4.66
CA TYR A 127 4.27 -13.70 -3.68
C TYR A 127 4.59 -12.60 -2.67
N ALA A 128 4.28 -11.35 -3.01
CA ALA A 128 4.43 -10.22 -2.10
C ALA A 128 3.14 -9.89 -1.34
N CYS A 129 2.04 -10.62 -1.56
CA CYS A 129 0.71 -10.33 -1.02
C CYS A 129 0.32 -8.86 -1.23
N VAL A 130 0.51 -8.34 -2.45
CA VAL A 130 0.30 -6.93 -2.79
C VAL A 130 -0.53 -6.79 -4.05
N SER A 131 -1.43 -5.81 -4.07
CA SER A 131 -2.08 -5.33 -5.28
C SER A 131 -2.03 -3.80 -5.32
N ILE A 132 -1.75 -3.26 -6.51
CA ILE A 132 -1.51 -1.84 -6.71
C ILE A 132 -2.41 -1.35 -7.82
N GLN A 133 -3.10 -0.23 -7.57
CA GLN A 133 -3.82 0.53 -8.59
C GLN A 133 -3.17 1.89 -8.74
N ARG A 134 -2.90 2.28 -9.99
CA ARG A 134 -2.38 3.62 -10.30
C ARG A 134 -3.19 4.27 -11.39
N ARG A 135 -3.47 5.55 -11.20
CA ARG A 135 -4.03 6.46 -12.21
C ARG A 135 -3.45 7.84 -11.98
N ASN A 136 -3.11 8.54 -13.05
CA ASN A 136 -2.57 9.90 -12.97
C ASN A 136 -1.41 9.97 -11.95
N ASN A 137 -1.50 10.87 -10.99
CA ASN A 137 -0.50 11.09 -9.95
C ASN A 137 -0.85 10.43 -8.60
N TRP A 138 -1.73 9.42 -8.55
CA TRP A 138 -2.01 8.68 -7.33
C TRP A 138 -1.74 7.19 -7.47
N SER A 139 -1.46 6.56 -6.37
CA SER A 139 -1.40 5.11 -6.26
C SER A 139 -2.13 4.63 -5.00
N ALA A 140 -2.76 3.47 -5.10
CA ALA A 140 -3.36 2.75 -4.00
C ALA A 140 -2.65 1.41 -3.86
N VAL A 141 -2.11 1.12 -2.68
CA VAL A 141 -1.34 -0.08 -2.41
C VAL A 141 -2.01 -0.89 -1.31
N ALA A 142 -2.58 -2.03 -1.68
CA ALA A 142 -3.11 -3.02 -0.75
C ALA A 142 -2.04 -4.02 -0.37
N ARG A 143 -1.88 -4.29 0.93
CA ARG A 143 -0.88 -5.20 1.48
C ARG A 143 -1.51 -6.18 2.46
N GLY A 144 -1.23 -7.46 2.24
CA GLY A 144 -1.58 -8.55 3.14
C GLY A 144 -0.39 -9.38 3.57
N HIS A 145 -0.65 -10.45 4.29
CA HIS A 145 0.31 -11.48 4.68
C HIS A 145 -0.32 -12.87 4.58
N SER A 146 0.51 -13.88 4.66
CA SER A 146 0.08 -15.27 4.56
C SER A 146 1.05 -16.19 5.31
N ARG A 147 0.87 -17.51 5.17
CA ARG A 147 1.85 -18.49 5.64
C ARG A 147 3.20 -18.46 4.91
N TYR A 148 3.27 -17.74 3.77
CA TYR A 148 4.47 -17.65 2.94
C TYR A 148 5.17 -16.31 3.06
N LEU A 149 4.48 -15.31 3.65
CA LEU A 149 5.01 -13.96 3.78
C LEU A 149 4.51 -13.34 5.08
N TRP A 150 5.41 -12.87 5.89
CA TRP A 150 5.14 -12.30 7.21
C TRP A 150 4.33 -11.00 7.16
N ALA A 151 3.53 -10.76 8.20
CA ALA A 151 2.78 -9.52 8.40
C ALA A 151 3.69 -8.34 8.73
N ALA A 152 4.67 -8.60 9.58
CA ALA A 152 5.65 -7.63 10.02
C ALA A 152 6.99 -8.32 10.26
N GLU A 153 8.06 -7.61 9.95
CA GLU A 153 9.42 -7.94 10.36
C GLU A 153 9.82 -6.94 11.46
N HIS A 154 9.67 -7.36 12.69
CA HIS A 154 10.08 -6.55 13.83
C HIS A 154 11.58 -6.67 14.05
N TYR A 155 12.22 -5.53 14.27
CA TYR A 155 13.66 -5.44 14.46
C TYR A 155 13.99 -4.30 15.42
N ARG A 156 14.85 -4.56 16.41
CA ARG A 156 15.29 -3.55 17.37
C ARG A 156 15.98 -2.39 16.66
N GLY A 157 15.57 -1.16 17.01
CA GLY A 157 16.10 0.05 16.37
C GLY A 157 15.53 0.37 15.00
N ALA A 158 14.49 -0.36 14.54
CA ALA A 158 13.87 -0.13 13.25
C ALA A 158 12.34 -0.23 13.25
N ASN A 159 11.77 -1.35 13.71
CA ASN A 159 10.33 -1.60 13.68
C ASN A 159 9.88 -2.26 14.98
N LEU A 160 9.29 -1.49 15.88
CA LEU A 160 8.80 -1.96 17.18
C LEU A 160 7.26 -2.06 17.23
N PHE A 161 6.52 -1.28 16.43
CA PHE A 161 5.06 -1.15 16.55
C PHE A 161 4.30 -1.52 15.26
N GLY A 162 5.00 -1.98 14.22
CA GLY A 162 4.42 -2.23 12.89
C GLY A 162 3.64 -3.55 12.74
N ARG A 163 3.12 -4.12 13.83
CA ARG A 163 2.42 -5.42 13.84
C ARG A 163 1.34 -5.52 12.76
N TYR A 164 0.57 -4.47 12.54
CA TYR A 164 -0.59 -4.47 11.67
C TYR A 164 -0.34 -3.98 10.24
N LEU A 165 0.93 -3.71 9.85
CA LEU A 165 1.27 -3.17 8.51
C LEU A 165 0.75 -3.98 7.32
N ALA A 166 0.52 -5.28 7.51
CA ALA A 166 -0.01 -6.17 6.48
C ALA A 166 -1.32 -6.88 6.87
N HIS A 167 -2.10 -6.32 7.80
CA HIS A 167 -3.43 -6.81 8.16
C HIS A 167 -4.51 -6.35 7.17
N GLY A 168 -4.20 -6.43 5.85
CA GLY A 168 -5.04 -5.88 4.80
C GLY A 168 -5.01 -4.35 4.84
N SER A 169 -3.82 -3.76 4.91
CA SER A 169 -3.67 -2.30 4.80
C SER A 169 -3.94 -1.83 3.37
N LEU A 170 -4.43 -0.60 3.24
CA LEU A 170 -4.65 0.08 1.97
C LEU A 170 -4.19 1.52 2.10
N GLN A 171 -3.05 1.82 1.52
CA GLN A 171 -2.49 3.18 1.53
C GLN A 171 -2.78 3.87 0.21
N ILE A 172 -3.36 5.07 0.27
CA ILE A 172 -3.50 5.98 -0.86
C ILE A 172 -2.33 6.96 -0.81
N MET A 173 -1.56 6.99 -1.88
CA MET A 173 -0.44 7.92 -2.04
C MET A 173 -0.79 8.92 -3.14
N THR A 174 -1.05 10.13 -2.74
CA THR A 174 -1.32 11.28 -3.62
C THR A 174 -0.81 12.53 -2.93
N ALA A 175 -0.80 13.66 -3.61
CA ALA A 175 -0.42 14.94 -3.04
C ALA A 175 -1.37 16.02 -3.51
N PRO A 176 -1.49 17.12 -2.78
CA PRO A 176 -2.15 18.32 -3.26
C PRO A 176 -1.58 18.76 -4.60
N GLN A 177 -2.39 19.45 -5.39
CA GLN A 177 -1.98 19.91 -6.71
C GLN A 177 -0.74 20.84 -6.61
N GLY A 178 0.30 20.51 -7.35
CA GLY A 178 1.56 21.26 -7.38
C GLY A 178 2.58 20.82 -6.34
N GLU A 179 2.27 19.86 -5.48
CA GLU A 179 3.20 19.29 -4.51
C GLU A 179 3.80 17.98 -5.00
N GLU A 180 4.98 17.65 -4.49
CA GLU A 180 5.58 16.33 -4.71
C GLU A 180 4.89 15.29 -3.83
N VAL A 181 4.59 14.12 -4.39
CA VAL A 181 4.03 13.02 -3.63
C VAL A 181 5.09 12.39 -2.73
N SER A 182 4.86 12.48 -1.44
CA SER A 182 5.65 11.83 -0.40
C SER A 182 4.72 11.19 0.63
N SER A 183 5.27 10.52 1.62
CA SER A 183 4.48 10.04 2.75
C SER A 183 3.84 11.21 3.50
N THR A 184 4.59 12.29 3.74
CA THR A 184 4.13 13.49 4.45
C THR A 184 3.04 14.22 3.65
N SER A 185 3.21 14.47 2.37
CA SER A 185 2.19 15.11 1.54
C SER A 185 0.93 14.25 1.40
N GLY A 186 1.06 12.93 1.54
CA GLY A 186 -0.04 11.97 1.64
C GLY A 186 -0.72 11.92 3.02
N GLY A 187 -0.42 12.85 3.92
CA GLY A 187 -1.05 12.92 5.25
C GLY A 187 -0.47 11.95 6.28
N TRP A 188 0.75 11.48 6.09
CA TRP A 188 1.45 10.63 7.07
C TRP A 188 2.68 11.33 7.64
N GLN A 189 2.87 11.19 8.95
CA GLN A 189 4.09 11.50 9.68
C GLN A 189 4.26 10.48 10.81
N GLU A 190 5.47 10.35 11.37
CA GLU A 190 5.71 9.39 12.45
C GLU A 190 5.18 9.93 13.79
N GLU A 191 5.23 11.25 13.99
CA GLU A 191 4.83 11.94 15.21
C GLU A 191 3.33 11.78 15.48
N GLY A 192 3.03 11.06 16.55
CA GLY A 192 1.66 10.80 16.98
C GLY A 192 0.89 9.75 16.18
N PHE A 193 1.50 9.05 15.20
CA PHE A 193 0.81 8.04 14.42
C PHE A 193 0.34 6.86 15.27
N ASP A 194 -0.96 6.59 15.29
CA ASP A 194 -1.52 5.43 15.98
C ASP A 194 -1.27 4.15 15.17
N TRP A 195 -0.30 3.36 15.61
CA TRP A 195 0.09 2.10 14.99
C TRP A 195 -0.98 1.01 15.09
N GLY A 196 -2.00 1.22 15.92
CA GLY A 196 -3.20 0.39 15.99
C GLY A 196 -4.22 0.67 14.90
N ARG A 197 -4.09 1.82 14.18
CA ARG A 197 -5.05 2.33 13.19
C ARG A 197 -4.42 2.58 11.83
N ILE A 198 -3.72 1.60 11.29
CA ILE A 198 -3.15 1.71 9.93
C ILE A 198 -4.29 1.69 8.89
N PRO A 199 -4.35 2.63 7.92
CA PRO A 199 -5.42 2.68 6.93
C PRO A 199 -5.66 1.36 6.19
N GLY A 200 -6.92 0.97 6.05
CA GLY A 200 -7.36 -0.28 5.44
C GLY A 200 -7.39 -1.48 6.39
N THR A 201 -6.65 -1.46 7.51
CA THR A 201 -6.55 -2.64 8.39
C THR A 201 -7.82 -2.90 9.20
N THR A 202 -8.03 -4.16 9.54
CA THR A 202 -8.99 -4.60 10.55
C THR A 202 -8.20 -5.25 11.66
N ALA A 203 -8.21 -4.65 12.84
CA ALA A 203 -7.35 -5.06 13.94
C ALA A 203 -8.00 -4.76 15.31
N ILE A 204 -7.52 -5.42 16.35
CA ILE A 204 -7.84 -5.04 17.72
C ILE A 204 -7.06 -3.77 18.04
N HIS A 205 -7.77 -2.69 18.39
CA HIS A 205 -7.17 -1.39 18.70
C HIS A 205 -6.57 -1.40 20.09
N LEU A 206 -5.32 -1.83 20.15
CA LEU A 206 -4.54 -1.90 21.40
C LEU A 206 -3.88 -0.55 21.72
N PRO A 207 -3.68 -0.23 23.01
CA PRO A 207 -2.76 0.84 23.40
C PRO A 207 -1.37 0.62 22.82
N VAL A 208 -0.69 1.69 22.40
CA VAL A 208 0.60 1.60 21.72
C VAL A 208 1.65 0.80 22.50
N ASP A 209 1.65 0.86 23.82
CA ASP A 209 2.58 0.09 24.65
C ASP A 209 2.35 -1.44 24.57
N GLN A 210 1.14 -1.88 24.21
CA GLN A 210 0.82 -3.30 23.98
C GLN A 210 1.09 -3.74 22.54
N LEU A 211 1.32 -2.80 21.64
CA LEU A 211 1.78 -3.10 20.26
C LEU A 211 3.28 -3.33 20.20
N GLU A 212 4.04 -2.90 21.19
CA GLU A 212 5.49 -3.08 21.19
C GLU A 212 5.87 -4.55 20.98
N ALA A 213 6.72 -4.77 19.98
CA ALA A 213 7.15 -6.11 19.62
C ALA A 213 7.99 -6.74 20.73
N ASN A 214 7.58 -7.89 21.19
CA ASN A 214 8.40 -8.75 22.02
C ASN A 214 9.28 -9.61 21.10
N ILE A 215 10.47 -9.10 20.76
CA ILE A 215 11.43 -9.73 19.85
C ILE A 215 12.08 -10.91 20.56
N LEU A 216 11.32 -11.96 20.69
CA LEU A 216 11.72 -13.28 21.13
C LEU A 216 11.35 -14.26 20.01
N ASN A 217 12.26 -15.11 19.69
CA ASN A 217 12.24 -16.22 18.75
C ASN A 217 10.83 -16.77 18.39
N VAL A 218 10.11 -16.04 17.52
CA VAL A 218 8.94 -16.54 16.84
C VAL A 218 9.23 -16.48 15.35
N ASP A 219 9.28 -17.64 14.70
CA ASP A 219 9.63 -17.77 13.28
C ASP A 219 11.00 -17.14 12.92
N VAL A 220 12.00 -17.35 13.74
CA VAL A 220 13.28 -16.63 13.77
C VAL A 220 14.33 -17.25 12.88
N PHE A 221 15.06 -16.41 12.14
CA PHE A 221 16.26 -16.80 11.42
C PHE A 221 17.57 -16.46 12.18
N SER A 222 17.66 -15.27 12.76
CA SER A 222 18.93 -14.79 13.34
C SER A 222 18.89 -14.49 14.83
N GLY A 223 17.73 -14.49 15.46
CA GLY A 223 17.55 -14.09 16.86
C GLY A 223 17.44 -12.61 17.12
N TYR A 224 17.50 -11.77 16.07
CA TYR A 224 17.41 -10.31 16.15
C TYR A 224 16.11 -9.75 15.62
N GLU A 225 15.36 -10.52 14.87
CA GLU A 225 14.08 -10.16 14.26
C GLU A 225 12.97 -11.11 14.69
N GLU A 226 11.76 -10.59 14.61
CA GLU A 226 10.53 -11.34 14.74
C GLU A 226 9.77 -11.25 13.42
N MET A 227 9.41 -12.38 12.85
CA MET A 227 8.59 -12.48 11.64
C MET A 227 7.27 -13.15 11.99
N LEU A 228 6.17 -12.44 11.75
CA LEU A 228 4.83 -12.90 12.10
C LEU A 228 4.13 -13.48 10.87
N TYR A 229 4.09 -14.78 10.77
CA TYR A 229 3.36 -15.51 9.73
C TYR A 229 1.92 -15.79 10.15
N SER A 230 1.07 -16.10 9.19
CA SER A 230 -0.26 -16.67 9.38
C SER A 230 -0.23 -18.16 9.09
N ASP A 231 -1.25 -18.88 9.53
CA ASP A 231 -1.53 -20.26 9.05
C ASP A 231 -2.31 -20.25 7.72
N GLU A 232 -2.88 -19.12 7.35
CA GLU A 232 -3.68 -18.95 6.13
C GLU A 232 -2.78 -18.75 4.89
N ALA A 233 -3.10 -19.46 3.82
CA ALA A 233 -2.40 -19.31 2.53
C ALA A 233 -3.05 -18.23 1.65
N PHE A 234 -4.30 -17.85 1.91
CA PHE A 234 -5.10 -17.00 1.05
C PHE A 234 -4.80 -15.52 1.27
N ALA A 235 -3.82 -14.99 0.56
CA ALA A 235 -3.58 -13.56 0.44
C ALA A 235 -2.93 -13.25 -0.91
N GLY A 236 -3.53 -12.34 -1.68
CA GLY A 236 -3.00 -11.94 -2.96
C GLY A 236 -4.03 -11.25 -3.83
N GLY A 237 -3.67 -11.00 -5.07
CA GLY A 237 -4.54 -10.29 -5.99
C GLY A 237 -4.43 -10.80 -7.42
N ILE A 238 -5.34 -10.32 -8.24
CA ILE A 238 -5.35 -10.49 -9.68
C ILE A 238 -5.41 -9.13 -10.36
N SER A 239 -4.87 -9.05 -11.55
CA SER A 239 -4.96 -7.88 -12.44
C SER A 239 -5.63 -8.30 -13.73
N GLN A 240 -6.66 -7.56 -14.15
CA GLN A 240 -7.32 -7.76 -15.41
C GLN A 240 -6.80 -6.73 -16.42
N GLU A 241 -6.12 -7.21 -17.47
CA GLU A 241 -5.60 -6.40 -18.58
C GLU A 241 -4.79 -5.16 -18.11
N HIS A 242 -4.13 -5.29 -16.96
CA HIS A 242 -3.41 -4.19 -16.28
C HIS A 242 -4.27 -2.95 -15.95
N ARG A 243 -5.59 -3.07 -16.02
CA ARG A 243 -6.51 -1.93 -15.82
C ARG A 243 -7.27 -1.99 -14.50
N ASN A 244 -7.95 -3.11 -14.26
CA ASN A 244 -8.70 -3.36 -13.04
C ASN A 244 -8.05 -4.48 -12.25
N GLY A 245 -8.46 -4.68 -11.02
CA GLY A 245 -7.96 -5.78 -10.22
C GLY A 245 -8.77 -6.06 -8.98
N ALA A 246 -8.37 -7.09 -8.29
CA ALA A 246 -8.88 -7.41 -6.96
C ALA A 246 -7.75 -7.89 -6.07
N PHE A 247 -7.92 -7.67 -4.78
CA PHE A 247 -7.10 -8.25 -3.72
C PHE A 247 -8.03 -8.94 -2.73
N GLY A 248 -7.65 -10.13 -2.27
CA GLY A 248 -8.36 -10.87 -1.23
C GLY A 248 -7.41 -11.42 -0.19
N MET A 249 -7.90 -11.51 1.04
CA MET A 249 -7.13 -12.02 2.17
C MET A 249 -8.04 -12.70 3.21
N LYS A 250 -7.67 -13.91 3.64
CA LYS A 250 -8.10 -14.48 4.90
C LYS A 250 -7.12 -14.00 5.96
N LEU A 251 -7.52 -12.96 6.71
CA LEU A 251 -6.73 -12.46 7.81
C LEU A 251 -6.81 -13.42 8.99
N HIS A 252 -5.65 -13.80 9.52
CA HIS A 252 -5.52 -14.50 10.78
C HIS A 252 -4.26 -14.01 11.49
N GLU A 253 -4.44 -13.36 12.65
CA GLU A 253 -3.33 -12.85 13.44
C GLU A 253 -2.53 -14.01 14.07
N HIS A 254 -1.23 -13.82 14.25
CA HIS A 254 -0.31 -14.82 14.80
C HIS A 254 -0.67 -15.16 16.26
N ASP A 255 -0.60 -16.45 16.62
CA ASP A 255 -0.97 -16.99 17.93
C ASP A 255 -0.20 -16.37 19.10
N LYS A 256 1.01 -15.90 18.88
CA LYS A 256 1.81 -15.21 19.90
C LYS A 256 1.12 -13.98 20.48
N TYR A 257 0.27 -13.30 19.68
CA TYR A 257 -0.42 -12.07 20.08
C TYR A 257 -1.91 -12.33 20.29
N ASN A 258 -2.68 -12.39 19.23
CA ASN A 258 -4.11 -12.67 19.32
C ASN A 258 -4.59 -13.56 18.17
N GLY A 259 -4.19 -14.82 18.21
CA GLY A 259 -4.53 -15.83 17.21
C GLY A 259 -6.02 -16.15 17.07
N SER A 260 -6.88 -15.60 17.92
CA SER A 260 -8.33 -15.68 17.71
C SER A 260 -8.85 -14.66 16.69
N HIS A 261 -8.07 -13.62 16.35
CA HIS A 261 -8.51 -12.57 15.44
C HIS A 261 -8.46 -13.01 13.98
N ARG A 262 -9.64 -13.03 13.36
CA ARG A 262 -9.85 -13.44 11.96
C ARG A 262 -10.78 -12.48 11.23
N ALA A 263 -10.60 -12.37 9.90
CA ALA A 263 -11.50 -11.64 9.01
C ALA A 263 -11.35 -12.12 7.56
N ARG A 264 -12.38 -11.90 6.75
CA ARG A 264 -12.31 -11.95 5.28
C ARG A 264 -12.24 -10.52 4.78
N LYS A 265 -11.23 -10.21 3.96
CA LYS A 265 -11.01 -8.85 3.44
C LYS A 265 -10.83 -8.88 1.94
N SER A 266 -11.40 -7.87 1.25
CA SER A 266 -11.16 -7.68 -0.17
C SER A 266 -11.12 -6.20 -0.54
N PHE A 267 -10.33 -5.90 -1.57
CA PHE A 267 -10.29 -4.62 -2.26
C PHE A 267 -10.55 -4.86 -3.75
N HIS A 268 -11.52 -4.17 -4.31
CA HIS A 268 -11.91 -4.28 -5.72
C HIS A 268 -11.54 -2.97 -6.39
N PHE A 269 -10.58 -3.03 -7.29
CA PHE A 269 -10.03 -1.87 -7.99
C PHE A 269 -10.72 -1.72 -9.34
N PHE A 270 -11.51 -0.68 -9.44
CA PHE A 270 -12.10 -0.22 -10.70
C PHE A 270 -11.50 1.14 -11.09
N ASP A 271 -11.80 1.60 -12.30
CA ASP A 271 -11.27 2.87 -12.77
C ASP A 271 -11.75 4.04 -11.89
N GLY A 272 -10.86 4.59 -11.08
CA GLY A 272 -11.12 5.70 -10.16
C GLY A 272 -11.93 5.38 -8.90
N VAL A 273 -12.31 4.12 -8.68
CA VAL A 273 -13.07 3.68 -7.49
C VAL A 273 -12.46 2.40 -6.92
N ILE A 274 -12.25 2.40 -5.61
CA ILE A 274 -11.77 1.22 -4.88
C ILE A 274 -12.85 0.83 -3.88
N VAL A 275 -13.46 -0.34 -4.05
CA VAL A 275 -14.48 -0.85 -3.13
C VAL A 275 -13.83 -1.80 -2.14
N CYS A 276 -14.02 -1.53 -0.85
CA CYS A 276 -13.38 -2.23 0.26
C CYS A 276 -14.45 -2.96 1.08
N LEU A 277 -14.30 -4.28 1.19
CA LEU A 277 -15.23 -5.13 1.90
C LEU A 277 -14.54 -5.95 2.99
N GLY A 278 -15.26 -6.16 4.08
CA GLY A 278 -14.89 -7.13 5.11
C GLY A 278 -16.09 -7.87 5.63
N SER A 279 -15.86 -9.14 5.97
CA SER A 279 -16.87 -10.01 6.60
C SER A 279 -16.20 -10.98 7.56
N ASP A 280 -17.01 -11.70 8.31
CA ASP A 280 -16.57 -12.76 9.24
C ASP A 280 -15.47 -12.25 10.19
N ILE A 281 -15.62 -11.01 10.68
CA ILE A 281 -14.68 -10.40 11.63
C ILE A 281 -15.02 -10.94 13.02
N GLU A 282 -14.06 -11.65 13.60
CA GLU A 282 -14.23 -12.28 14.89
C GLU A 282 -12.94 -12.35 15.71
N ASN A 283 -13.06 -12.32 17.01
CA ASN A 283 -12.03 -12.68 17.97
C ASN A 283 -12.63 -12.88 19.36
N THR A 284 -11.78 -13.22 20.34
CA THR A 284 -12.18 -13.43 21.74
C THR A 284 -11.71 -12.32 22.70
N ASN A 285 -11.10 -11.25 22.16
CA ASN A 285 -10.65 -10.13 23.00
C ASN A 285 -11.84 -9.29 23.48
N ASN A 286 -12.11 -9.36 24.77
CA ASN A 286 -13.19 -8.62 25.41
C ASN A 286 -12.73 -7.33 26.13
N GLU A 287 -11.44 -7.00 26.00
CA GLU A 287 -10.85 -5.82 26.65
C GLU A 287 -10.82 -4.60 25.69
N TYR A 288 -10.42 -4.81 24.44
CA TYR A 288 -10.25 -3.74 23.44
C TYR A 288 -11.20 -3.90 22.26
N PRO A 289 -11.63 -2.79 21.64
CA PRO A 289 -12.48 -2.84 20.47
C PRO A 289 -11.70 -3.36 19.25
N THR A 290 -12.41 -4.02 18.34
CA THR A 290 -11.91 -4.34 17.01
C THR A 290 -12.40 -3.27 16.05
N GLU A 291 -11.48 -2.67 15.30
CA GLU A 291 -11.80 -1.58 14.39
C GLU A 291 -11.32 -1.88 12.97
N THR A 292 -12.06 -1.41 11.97
CA THR A 292 -11.54 -1.26 10.61
C THR A 292 -11.24 0.21 10.37
N THR A 293 -9.97 0.53 10.15
CA THR A 293 -9.53 1.90 9.90
C THR A 293 -9.72 2.25 8.42
N ILE A 294 -10.55 3.25 8.14
CA ILE A 294 -10.77 3.77 6.78
C ILE A 294 -9.65 4.72 6.42
N PHE A 295 -9.40 5.70 7.28
CA PHE A 295 -8.22 6.58 7.20
C PHE A 295 -7.75 7.01 8.59
N GLN A 296 -6.49 7.37 8.65
CA GLN A 296 -5.85 8.12 9.72
C GLN A 296 -4.89 9.11 9.06
N LEU A 297 -5.08 10.42 9.29
CA LEU A 297 -4.37 11.47 8.61
C LEU A 297 -3.90 12.55 9.57
N ALA A 298 -2.66 12.97 9.40
CA ALA A 298 -2.12 14.13 10.09
C ALA A 298 -2.82 15.40 9.58
N VAL A 299 -3.16 16.30 10.51
CA VAL A 299 -3.85 17.55 10.15
C VAL A 299 -2.92 18.75 10.08
N LYS A 300 -1.66 18.55 10.39
CA LYS A 300 -0.58 19.52 10.18
C LYS A 300 0.56 18.83 9.44
N ASP A 301 1.13 19.53 8.48
CA ASP A 301 2.39 19.11 7.85
C ASP A 301 3.60 19.69 8.60
N ASP A 302 4.82 19.32 8.16
CA ASP A 302 6.07 19.82 8.73
C ASP A 302 6.23 21.35 8.58
N ALA A 303 5.50 21.99 7.65
CA ALA A 303 5.45 23.43 7.47
C ALA A 303 4.40 24.11 8.42
N GLY A 304 3.65 23.31 9.17
CA GLY A 304 2.66 23.80 10.13
C GLY A 304 1.29 24.16 9.52
N HIS A 305 1.04 23.78 8.25
CA HIS A 305 -0.28 23.95 7.65
C HIS A 305 -1.32 23.08 8.39
N ASN A 306 -2.45 23.66 8.72
CA ASN A 306 -3.53 22.96 9.40
C ASN A 306 -4.64 22.60 8.41
N TYR A 307 -4.74 21.32 8.08
CA TYR A 307 -5.69 20.78 7.10
C TYR A 307 -7.02 20.34 7.68
N TRP A 308 -7.19 20.29 9.02
CA TRP A 308 -8.39 19.72 9.61
C TRP A 308 -9.71 20.36 9.16
N LYS A 309 -9.69 21.61 8.69
CA LYS A 309 -10.85 22.33 8.17
C LYS A 309 -11.39 21.74 6.87
N ASP A 310 -10.54 21.01 6.14
CA ASP A 310 -10.85 20.46 4.83
C ASP A 310 -11.58 19.12 4.92
N TYR A 311 -11.62 18.54 6.13
CA TYR A 311 -12.37 17.30 6.38
C TYR A 311 -13.85 17.58 6.46
N GLN A 312 -14.55 17.35 5.35
CA GLN A 312 -15.98 17.54 5.24
C GLN A 312 -16.68 16.20 5.24
N GLY A 313 -17.45 15.93 6.28
CA GLY A 313 -18.22 14.71 6.41
C GLY A 313 -19.67 14.99 6.79
N ASN A 314 -20.60 14.17 6.34
CA ASN A 314 -22.02 14.24 6.68
C ASN A 314 -22.57 12.90 7.22
N GLY A 315 -21.68 12.03 7.71
CA GLY A 315 -22.01 10.70 8.21
C GLY A 315 -22.12 9.61 7.14
N LYS A 316 -22.02 9.95 5.84
CA LYS A 316 -22.03 8.98 4.72
C LYS A 316 -20.83 9.11 3.79
N TYR A 317 -20.21 10.27 3.73
CA TYR A 317 -18.99 10.50 2.97
C TYR A 317 -18.11 11.56 3.62
N TRP A 318 -16.83 11.46 3.36
CA TRP A 318 -15.79 12.40 3.78
C TRP A 318 -14.90 12.71 2.58
N ILE A 319 -14.26 13.85 2.60
CA ILE A 319 -13.18 14.20 1.69
C ILE A 319 -12.06 14.80 2.52
N ASP A 320 -10.83 14.35 2.27
CA ASP A 320 -9.66 14.86 2.95
C ASP A 320 -9.00 16.04 2.20
N HIS A 321 -7.98 16.63 2.82
CA HIS A 321 -7.27 17.79 2.26
C HIS A 321 -6.45 17.48 1.02
N ILE A 322 -6.16 16.21 0.75
CA ILE A 322 -5.43 15.77 -0.45
C ILE A 322 -6.37 15.32 -1.58
N GLY A 323 -7.68 15.52 -1.42
CA GLY A 323 -8.67 15.22 -2.43
C GLY A 323 -9.08 13.75 -2.53
N THR A 324 -8.88 12.96 -1.47
CA THR A 324 -9.42 11.60 -1.42
C THR A 324 -10.80 11.60 -0.80
N GLY A 325 -11.77 11.06 -1.53
CA GLY A 325 -13.13 10.88 -1.06
C GLY A 325 -13.36 9.48 -0.50
N TYR A 326 -14.14 9.41 0.58
CA TYR A 326 -14.50 8.17 1.26
C TYR A 326 -16.02 8.08 1.36
N TYR A 327 -16.63 7.12 0.69
CA TYR A 327 -18.04 6.79 0.85
C TYR A 327 -18.20 5.63 1.81
N VAL A 328 -18.98 5.82 2.88
CA VAL A 328 -19.13 4.83 3.96
C VAL A 328 -20.61 4.65 4.26
N PRO A 329 -21.26 3.63 3.67
CA PRO A 329 -22.71 3.40 3.85
C PRO A 329 -23.06 2.77 5.20
N VAL A 330 -22.06 2.36 5.99
CA VAL A 330 -22.21 1.80 7.34
C VAL A 330 -21.93 2.84 8.41
N ALA A 331 -22.28 2.55 9.65
CA ALA A 331 -21.92 3.42 10.77
C ALA A 331 -20.40 3.51 10.91
N ALA A 332 -19.86 4.71 10.98
CA ALA A 332 -18.45 4.98 11.16
C ALA A 332 -18.24 6.08 12.21
N LYS A 333 -17.12 5.99 12.91
CA LYS A 333 -16.74 6.93 13.98
C LYS A 333 -15.62 7.82 13.46
N PHE A 334 -15.86 9.11 13.40
CA PHE A 334 -14.86 10.13 13.09
C PHE A 334 -14.29 10.70 14.39
N GLU A 335 -12.98 10.69 14.56
CA GLU A 335 -12.30 11.17 15.75
C GLU A 335 -11.26 12.23 15.40
N LYS A 336 -11.11 13.18 16.32
CA LYS A 336 -10.10 14.24 16.32
C LYS A 336 -9.27 14.10 17.58
N ASN A 337 -8.01 13.80 17.44
CA ASN A 337 -7.08 13.65 18.53
C ASN A 337 -6.01 14.75 18.43
N PHE A 338 -6.13 15.79 19.27
CA PHE A 338 -5.28 16.98 19.28
C PHE A 338 -4.76 17.29 20.68
N PRO A 339 -3.63 16.69 21.10
CA PRO A 339 -2.76 15.77 20.35
C PRO A 339 -3.18 14.28 20.44
N GLN A 340 -2.69 13.49 19.50
CA GLN A 340 -2.64 12.05 19.56
C GLN A 340 -1.24 11.62 20.04
N TYR A 341 -1.20 10.75 21.04
CA TYR A 341 0.06 10.23 21.59
C TYR A 341 0.44 8.91 20.98
N SER A 342 1.72 8.71 20.72
CA SER A 342 2.27 7.49 20.15
C SER A 342 3.74 7.28 20.54
N ARG A 343 4.43 6.38 19.81
CA ARG A 343 5.86 6.09 19.94
C ARG A 343 6.53 5.98 18.58
N LYS A 344 7.81 6.37 18.52
CA LYS A 344 8.66 6.19 17.33
C LYS A 344 9.04 4.72 17.12
N GLN A 345 8.99 4.28 15.87
CA GLN A 345 9.27 2.88 15.49
C GLN A 345 10.66 2.38 15.87
N ASN A 346 11.66 3.25 15.80
CA ASN A 346 13.05 2.84 15.96
C ASN A 346 13.57 2.95 17.39
N THR A 347 13.05 3.88 18.18
CA THR A 347 13.54 4.18 19.54
C THR A 347 12.58 3.84 20.65
N GLY A 348 11.27 3.75 20.34
CA GLY A 348 10.22 3.64 21.35
C GLY A 348 9.98 4.94 22.11
N GLU A 349 10.63 6.04 21.74
CA GLU A 349 10.40 7.36 22.38
C GLU A 349 8.97 7.82 22.17
N LYS A 350 8.42 8.46 23.19
CA LYS A 350 7.10 9.07 23.13
C LYS A 350 7.08 10.20 22.11
N THR A 351 6.00 10.26 21.37
CA THR A 351 5.76 11.28 20.36
C THR A 351 4.29 11.66 20.32
N GLU A 352 3.97 12.82 19.78
CA GLU A 352 2.61 13.33 19.67
C GLU A 352 2.42 14.13 18.39
N GLY A 353 1.19 14.21 17.92
CA GLY A 353 0.81 15.00 16.76
C GLY A 353 -0.70 15.20 16.69
N ASP A 354 -1.15 16.08 15.81
CA ASP A 354 -2.59 16.33 15.62
C ASP A 354 -3.10 15.43 14.48
N TRP A 355 -4.07 14.58 14.80
CA TRP A 355 -4.58 13.55 13.88
C TRP A 355 -6.10 13.51 13.81
N VAL A 356 -6.60 13.10 12.67
CA VAL A 356 -7.99 12.67 12.47
C VAL A 356 -8.03 11.22 11.98
N SER A 357 -9.06 10.51 12.40
CA SER A 357 -9.29 9.13 11.95
C SER A 357 -10.77 8.87 11.70
N LEU A 358 -11.04 7.93 10.78
CA LEU A 358 -12.35 7.38 10.52
C LEU A 358 -12.28 5.87 10.63
N THR A 359 -13.10 5.28 11.51
CA THR A 359 -13.11 3.85 11.77
C THR A 359 -14.52 3.27 11.73
N VAL A 360 -14.62 2.00 11.39
CA VAL A 360 -15.81 1.18 11.66
C VAL A 360 -15.52 0.37 12.92
N ASP A 361 -16.27 0.63 13.97
CA ASP A 361 -16.15 -0.09 15.25
C ASP A 361 -17.00 -1.36 15.21
N HIS A 362 -16.36 -2.52 15.43
CA HIS A 362 -17.00 -3.84 15.49
C HIS A 362 -17.29 -4.27 16.94
N GLY A 363 -16.94 -3.43 17.92
CA GLY A 363 -17.04 -3.75 19.34
C GLY A 363 -15.93 -4.67 19.85
N LYS A 364 -16.09 -5.14 21.07
CA LYS A 364 -15.20 -6.09 21.74
C LYS A 364 -15.65 -7.51 21.44
N ALA A 365 -14.71 -8.42 21.23
CA ALA A 365 -14.97 -9.82 20.89
C ALA A 365 -16.07 -9.98 19.83
N PRO A 366 -15.94 -9.33 18.66
CA PRO A 366 -16.96 -9.38 17.62
C PRO A 366 -17.16 -10.82 17.12
N LYS A 367 -18.38 -11.10 16.65
CA LYS A 367 -18.74 -12.37 16.00
C LYS A 367 -19.47 -12.05 14.71
N GLY A 368 -18.82 -12.32 13.57
CA GLY A 368 -19.40 -12.07 12.25
C GLY A 368 -19.51 -10.58 11.88
N GLY A 369 -18.64 -9.73 12.41
CA GLY A 369 -18.58 -8.31 12.03
C GLY A 369 -18.33 -8.12 10.55
N SER A 370 -18.80 -6.99 9.99
CA SER A 370 -18.59 -6.67 8.57
C SER A 370 -18.50 -5.17 8.32
N TYR A 371 -17.91 -4.80 7.18
CA TYR A 371 -17.86 -3.41 6.73
C TYR A 371 -18.00 -3.30 5.21
N GLU A 372 -18.28 -2.09 4.77
CA GLU A 372 -18.28 -1.67 3.38
C GLU A 372 -17.90 -0.19 3.32
N TYR A 373 -16.96 0.14 2.44
CA TYR A 373 -16.69 1.52 2.06
C TYR A 373 -16.08 1.58 0.66
N ALA A 374 -16.09 2.76 0.06
CA ALA A 374 -15.41 3.00 -1.20
C ALA A 374 -14.52 4.23 -1.12
N ILE A 375 -13.38 4.19 -1.81
CA ILE A 375 -12.41 5.28 -1.91
C ILE A 375 -12.40 5.81 -3.33
N LEU A 376 -12.41 7.13 -3.46
CA LEU A 376 -12.30 7.86 -4.72
C LEU A 376 -11.09 8.80 -4.63
N PRO A 377 -9.90 8.36 -5.06
CA PRO A 377 -8.72 9.24 -5.08
C PRO A 377 -8.92 10.41 -6.05
N GLN A 378 -8.40 11.59 -5.71
CA GLN A 378 -8.50 12.81 -6.52
C GLN A 378 -9.92 13.17 -6.96
N THR A 379 -10.81 13.20 -6.01
CA THR A 379 -12.21 13.61 -6.20
C THR A 379 -12.48 15.00 -5.63
N THR A 380 -13.63 15.55 -5.99
CA THR A 380 -14.12 16.81 -5.45
C THR A 380 -15.30 16.59 -4.50
N GLN A 381 -15.62 17.60 -3.70
CA GLN A 381 -16.79 17.59 -2.81
C GLN A 381 -18.09 17.30 -3.59
N THR A 382 -18.23 17.85 -4.80
CA THR A 382 -19.40 17.63 -5.65
C THR A 382 -19.47 16.20 -6.15
N GLU A 383 -18.35 15.63 -6.58
CA GLU A 383 -18.28 14.27 -7.09
C GLU A 383 -18.56 13.24 -6.00
N ILE A 384 -17.90 13.34 -4.82
CA ILE A 384 -18.17 12.39 -3.72
C ILE A 384 -19.60 12.50 -3.19
N SER A 385 -20.16 13.71 -3.14
CA SER A 385 -21.57 13.91 -2.76
C SER A 385 -22.54 13.25 -3.76
N SER A 386 -22.24 13.38 -5.06
CA SER A 386 -23.01 12.74 -6.11
C SER A 386 -22.89 11.22 -6.08
N PHE A 387 -21.66 10.73 -5.87
CA PHE A 387 -21.40 9.30 -5.71
C PHE A 387 -22.13 8.71 -4.52
N ALA A 388 -22.16 9.40 -3.37
CA ALA A 388 -22.86 8.93 -2.18
C ALA A 388 -24.39 8.82 -2.37
N LYS A 389 -24.98 9.63 -3.27
CA LYS A 389 -26.41 9.52 -3.64
C LYS A 389 -26.67 8.34 -4.58
N LYS A 390 -25.73 8.05 -5.47
CA LYS A 390 -25.86 6.98 -6.48
C LYS A 390 -24.49 6.35 -6.73
N PRO A 391 -24.04 5.41 -5.86
CA PRO A 391 -22.76 4.72 -6.05
C PRO A 391 -22.69 4.03 -7.41
N SER A 392 -21.52 4.07 -8.05
CA SER A 392 -21.28 3.42 -9.35
C SER A 392 -20.98 1.93 -9.22
N TYR A 393 -21.22 1.32 -8.08
CA TYR A 393 -21.02 -0.11 -7.86
C TYR A 393 -22.22 -0.73 -7.12
N LYS A 394 -22.27 -2.05 -7.15
CA LYS A 394 -23.21 -2.86 -6.37
C LYS A 394 -22.48 -4.05 -5.75
N VAL A 395 -22.62 -4.23 -4.44
CA VAL A 395 -22.20 -5.45 -3.75
C VAL A 395 -23.25 -6.52 -4.01
N LEU A 396 -22.83 -7.61 -4.64
CA LEU A 396 -23.72 -8.75 -4.98
C LEU A 396 -23.68 -9.83 -3.89
N GLN A 397 -22.50 -10.00 -3.25
CA GLN A 397 -22.31 -10.91 -2.12
C GLN A 397 -21.20 -10.34 -1.20
N LYS A 398 -21.40 -10.47 0.11
CA LYS A 398 -20.42 -10.12 1.14
C LYS A 398 -20.66 -11.01 2.36
N ASP A 399 -19.99 -12.13 2.41
CA ASP A 399 -20.06 -13.11 3.50
C ASP A 399 -18.72 -13.87 3.61
N ARG A 400 -18.67 -14.87 4.49
CA ARG A 400 -17.48 -15.70 4.70
C ARG A 400 -17.03 -16.48 3.47
N ASN A 401 -17.93 -16.72 2.49
CA ASN A 401 -17.64 -17.53 1.32
C ASN A 401 -17.08 -16.68 0.17
N ALA A 402 -17.62 -15.48 -0.02
CA ALA A 402 -17.22 -14.64 -1.15
C ALA A 402 -17.52 -13.14 -0.91
N HIS A 403 -16.71 -12.32 -1.56
CA HIS A 403 -17.02 -10.92 -1.83
C HIS A 403 -17.14 -10.71 -3.34
N ILE A 404 -18.30 -10.25 -3.80
CA ILE A 404 -18.59 -10.06 -5.23
C ILE A 404 -19.12 -8.65 -5.44
N VAL A 405 -18.44 -7.89 -6.28
CA VAL A 405 -18.75 -6.49 -6.56
C VAL A 405 -18.87 -6.28 -8.07
N ARG A 406 -19.94 -5.61 -8.49
CA ARG A 406 -20.15 -5.18 -9.88
C ARG A 406 -19.96 -3.67 -9.99
N ASP A 407 -19.03 -3.25 -10.83
CA ASP A 407 -18.92 -1.87 -11.30
C ASP A 407 -20.00 -1.63 -12.37
N LEU A 408 -20.81 -0.60 -12.14
CA LEU A 408 -21.94 -0.26 -13.01
C LEU A 408 -21.53 0.58 -14.22
N LYS A 409 -20.34 1.21 -14.18
CA LYS A 409 -19.82 1.99 -15.30
C LYS A 409 -19.23 1.09 -16.38
N SER A 410 -18.33 0.20 -16.01
CA SER A 410 -17.67 -0.73 -16.93
C SER A 410 -18.45 -2.04 -17.12
N ASN A 411 -19.48 -2.26 -16.35
CA ASN A 411 -20.21 -3.53 -16.29
C ASN A 411 -19.34 -4.75 -15.93
N THR A 412 -18.21 -4.50 -15.25
CA THR A 412 -17.27 -5.52 -14.82
C THR A 412 -17.70 -6.07 -13.46
N THR A 413 -17.64 -7.39 -13.28
CA THR A 413 -17.89 -8.02 -11.98
C THR A 413 -16.59 -8.63 -11.46
N SER A 414 -16.21 -8.25 -10.25
CA SER A 414 -15.04 -8.73 -9.53
C SER A 414 -15.45 -9.73 -8.47
N TYR A 415 -14.76 -10.87 -8.42
CA TYR A 415 -15.00 -11.99 -7.51
C TYR A 415 -13.78 -12.23 -6.65
N VAL A 416 -13.94 -12.26 -5.35
CA VAL A 416 -12.98 -12.82 -4.38
C VAL A 416 -13.68 -13.96 -3.66
N LEU A 417 -13.23 -15.18 -3.91
CA LEU A 417 -13.84 -16.41 -3.41
C LEU A 417 -12.95 -16.97 -2.31
N PHE A 418 -13.41 -16.95 -1.07
CA PHE A 418 -12.64 -17.42 0.09
C PHE A 418 -12.79 -18.91 0.32
N GLU A 419 -13.92 -19.49 -0.06
CA GLU A 419 -14.20 -20.92 0.06
C GLU A 419 -14.49 -21.51 -1.33
N THR A 420 -14.29 -22.81 -1.47
CA THR A 420 -14.63 -23.50 -2.72
C THR A 420 -16.12 -23.34 -2.99
N PRO A 421 -16.52 -22.77 -4.12
CA PRO A 421 -17.93 -22.54 -4.37
C PRO A 421 -18.70 -23.86 -4.46
N SER A 422 -19.84 -23.92 -3.81
CA SER A 422 -20.89 -24.85 -4.21
C SER A 422 -21.39 -24.49 -5.62
N ALA A 423 -21.91 -25.42 -6.36
CA ALA A 423 -22.18 -25.51 -7.80
C ALA A 423 -22.77 -24.31 -8.58
N ASP A 424 -22.96 -23.13 -7.99
CA ASP A 424 -23.72 -22.00 -8.57
C ASP A 424 -22.87 -20.84 -9.09
N LEU A 425 -21.60 -21.06 -9.45
CA LEU A 425 -20.81 -20.02 -10.13
C LEU A 425 -21.34 -19.74 -11.55
N PRO A 426 -21.31 -18.48 -12.00
CA PRO A 426 -21.67 -18.14 -13.36
C PRO A 426 -20.90 -19.00 -14.38
N LYS A 427 -21.59 -19.53 -15.39
CA LYS A 427 -20.96 -20.29 -16.48
C LYS A 427 -19.88 -19.43 -17.11
N GLY A 428 -18.65 -19.94 -17.16
CA GLY A 428 -17.49 -19.25 -17.76
C GLY A 428 -16.46 -18.74 -16.73
N LEU A 429 -16.68 -18.89 -15.45
CA LEU A 429 -15.66 -18.62 -14.45
C LEU A 429 -14.66 -19.79 -14.44
N LEU A 430 -13.52 -19.60 -15.06
CA LEU A 430 -12.38 -20.53 -14.95
C LEU A 430 -11.67 -20.22 -13.63
N MET A 431 -11.87 -21.05 -12.61
CA MET A 431 -11.02 -21.06 -11.44
C MET A 431 -9.76 -21.87 -11.75
N LYS A 432 -8.59 -21.24 -11.71
CA LYS A 432 -7.37 -21.98 -11.44
C LYS A 432 -7.29 -22.10 -9.91
N ALA A 433 -7.44 -23.31 -9.42
CA ALA A 433 -6.93 -23.69 -8.12
C ALA A 433 -5.42 -23.90 -8.31
N ASP A 434 -4.62 -23.05 -7.71
CA ASP A 434 -3.20 -23.30 -7.51
C ASP A 434 -3.00 -23.99 -6.18
#